data_092c00f2ba357f3db6a67268b4307c23
#
_entry.id   092c00f2ba357f3db6a67268b4307c23
#
_cell.length_a   1.000
_cell.length_b   1.000
_cell.length_c   1.000
_cell.angle_alpha   90.00
_cell.angle_beta   90.00
_cell.angle_gamma   90.00
#
_symmetry.space_group_name_H-M   'P 1'
#
loop_
_entity.id
_entity.type
_entity.pdbx_description
1 polymer ?
#
loop_
_entity_poly.entity_id
_entity_poly.type
_entity_poly.pdbx_seq_one_letter_code
_entity_poly.pdbx_strand_id
1 'polypeptide(L)'
;MLSEYISSLPKEGKLSREEEARLWDAYKNEGELEARQKLIEHYQLLVFKEATKYPVQETVLLDLIQEGTVGLMEAAEKFDIEQGVAFSLYAIHRIRGRMLDFLRK
;
A
#
# COMPACT_ATOMS: atom_id res chain seq x y z
N MET A 1 -11.66 -4.13 -16.99
CA MET A 1 -10.60 -3.15 -16.77
C MET A 1 -10.03 -3.23 -15.36
N LEU A 2 -10.73 -2.77 -14.35
CA LEU A 2 -10.19 -2.86 -12.98
C LEU A 2 -10.03 -4.29 -12.51
N SER A 3 -10.99 -5.17 -12.79
CA SER A 3 -10.91 -6.57 -12.42
C SER A 3 -9.73 -7.28 -13.09
N GLU A 4 -9.45 -6.94 -14.34
CA GLU A 4 -8.30 -7.46 -15.05
C GLU A 4 -7.00 -6.95 -14.46
N TYR A 5 -6.98 -5.69 -14.06
CA TYR A 5 -5.81 -5.10 -13.41
C TYR A 5 -5.50 -5.81 -12.09
N ILE A 6 -6.53 -6.05 -11.28
CA ILE A 6 -6.37 -6.74 -10.00
C ILE A 6 -5.91 -8.18 -10.22
N SER A 7 -6.49 -8.87 -11.20
CA SER A 7 -6.13 -10.27 -11.47
C SER A 7 -4.72 -10.42 -12.05
N SER A 8 -4.18 -9.35 -12.64
CA SER A 8 -2.82 -9.38 -13.17
C SER A 8 -1.76 -9.17 -12.10
N LEU A 9 -2.16 -8.78 -10.89
CA LEU A 9 -1.21 -8.62 -9.80
C LEU A 9 -0.62 -9.96 -9.39
N PRO A 10 0.67 -10.00 -9.03
CA PRO A 10 1.30 -11.25 -8.60
C PRO A 10 0.60 -11.79 -7.37
N LYS A 11 -0.04 -12.92 -7.51
CA LYS A 11 -0.63 -13.65 -6.39
C LYS A 11 0.41 -14.48 -5.66
N GLU A 12 1.49 -14.73 -6.37
CA GLU A 12 2.67 -15.36 -5.83
C GLU A 12 3.49 -14.27 -5.18
N GLY A 13 3.89 -14.47 -4.00
CA GLY A 13 4.76 -13.49 -3.40
C GLY A 13 4.17 -12.80 -2.22
N LYS A 14 3.25 -13.48 -1.54
CA LYS A 14 2.99 -13.10 -0.17
C LYS A 14 4.29 -13.31 0.57
N LEU A 15 4.84 -12.21 1.04
CA LEU A 15 6.05 -12.25 1.82
C LEU A 15 5.77 -12.99 3.13
N SER A 16 6.68 -13.88 3.52
CA SER A 16 6.66 -14.43 4.87
C SER A 16 7.01 -13.30 5.85
N ARG A 17 6.75 -13.51 7.14
CA ARG A 17 7.12 -12.53 8.17
C ARG A 17 8.62 -12.27 8.17
N GLU A 18 9.42 -13.32 7.97
CA GLU A 18 10.88 -13.20 7.95
C GLU A 18 11.35 -12.42 6.74
N GLU A 19 10.75 -12.67 5.58
CA GLU A 19 11.10 -11.93 4.36
C GLU A 19 10.71 -10.46 4.48
N GLU A 20 9.51 -10.19 5.00
CA GLU A 20 9.07 -8.82 5.19
C GLU A 20 9.98 -8.10 6.18
N ALA A 21 10.35 -8.74 7.28
CA ALA A 21 11.25 -8.14 8.27
C ALA A 21 12.60 -7.79 7.64
N ARG A 22 13.13 -8.68 6.80
CA ARG A 22 14.38 -8.41 6.08
C ARG A 22 14.27 -7.21 5.15
N LEU A 23 13.13 -7.11 4.44
CA LEU A 23 12.91 -5.98 3.54
C LEU A 23 12.79 -4.66 4.30
N TRP A 24 12.08 -4.66 5.43
CA TRP A 24 12.00 -3.45 6.27
C TRP A 24 13.38 -3.04 6.80
N ASP A 25 14.16 -4.00 7.25
CA ASP A 25 15.51 -3.73 7.72
C ASP A 25 16.38 -3.15 6.60
N ALA A 26 16.35 -3.77 5.42
CA ALA A 26 17.11 -3.31 4.27
C ALA A 26 16.70 -1.90 3.86
N TYR A 27 15.41 -1.60 3.87
CA TYR A 27 14.92 -0.27 3.51
C TYR A 27 15.27 0.77 4.59
N LYS A 28 14.93 0.48 5.84
CA LYS A 28 15.04 1.50 6.92
C LYS A 28 16.47 1.70 7.42
N ASN A 29 17.23 0.64 7.49
CA ASN A 29 18.57 0.71 8.06
C ASN A 29 19.68 0.82 7.01
N GLU A 30 19.43 0.33 5.80
CA GLU A 30 20.44 0.34 4.73
C GLU A 30 20.05 1.23 3.56
N GLY A 31 18.85 1.79 3.56
CA GLY A 31 18.39 2.70 2.50
C GLY A 31 18.15 2.03 1.15
N GLU A 32 17.91 0.73 1.13
CA GLU A 32 17.70 0.01 -0.12
C GLU A 32 16.33 0.29 -0.72
N LEU A 33 16.31 1.02 -1.84
CA LEU A 33 15.07 1.40 -2.51
C LEU A 33 14.38 0.21 -3.17
N GLU A 34 15.13 -0.81 -3.57
CA GLU A 34 14.55 -2.02 -4.13
C GLU A 34 13.72 -2.76 -3.09
N ALA A 35 14.18 -2.80 -1.84
CA ALA A 35 13.41 -3.37 -0.73
C ALA A 35 12.12 -2.60 -0.51
N ARG A 36 12.18 -1.26 -0.54
CA ARG A 36 11.01 -0.40 -0.45
C ARG A 36 10.00 -0.74 -1.54
N GLN A 37 10.47 -0.88 -2.79
CA GLN A 37 9.60 -1.19 -3.91
C GLN A 37 8.87 -2.52 -3.73
N LYS A 38 9.56 -3.53 -3.24
CA LYS A 38 8.96 -4.85 -2.98
C LYS A 38 7.89 -4.76 -1.91
N LEU A 39 8.12 -3.96 -0.86
CA LEU A 39 7.12 -3.74 0.19
C LEU A 39 5.89 -3.03 -0.36
N ILE A 40 6.07 -2.00 -1.17
CA ILE A 40 4.95 -1.28 -1.80
C ILE A 40 4.14 -2.24 -2.68
N GLU A 41 4.79 -3.03 -3.49
CA GLU A 41 4.11 -4.03 -4.33
C GLU A 41 3.33 -5.04 -3.51
N HIS A 42 3.92 -5.50 -2.42
CA HIS A 42 3.26 -6.47 -1.53
C HIS A 42 1.96 -5.89 -0.94
N TYR A 43 1.98 -4.63 -0.56
CA TYR A 43 0.83 -3.99 0.09
C TYR A 43 -0.13 -3.31 -0.88
N GLN A 44 0.13 -3.36 -2.19
CA GLN A 44 -0.73 -2.71 -3.19
C GLN A 44 -2.16 -3.22 -3.14
N LEU A 45 -2.36 -4.50 -2.85
CA LEU A 45 -3.70 -5.08 -2.75
C LEU A 45 -4.53 -4.43 -1.64
N LEU A 46 -3.88 -3.98 -0.57
CA LEU A 46 -4.56 -3.26 0.51
C LEU A 46 -5.21 -1.97 -0.02
N VAL A 47 -4.51 -1.26 -0.92
CA VAL A 47 -5.03 -0.06 -1.56
C VAL A 47 -6.24 -0.39 -2.43
N PHE A 48 -6.15 -1.44 -3.24
CA PHE A 48 -7.25 -1.85 -4.11
C PHE A 48 -8.49 -2.21 -3.30
N LYS A 49 -8.32 -3.01 -2.26
CA LYS A 49 -9.44 -3.42 -1.41
C LYS A 49 -10.10 -2.22 -0.76
N GLU A 50 -9.32 -1.25 -0.31
CA GLU A 50 -9.87 -0.07 0.32
C GLU A 50 -10.63 0.79 -0.69
N ALA A 51 -10.09 0.97 -1.89
CA ALA A 51 -10.71 1.77 -2.94
C ALA A 51 -12.09 1.20 -3.34
N THR A 52 -12.21 -0.12 -3.40
CA THR A 52 -13.47 -0.77 -3.83
C THR A 52 -14.61 -0.60 -2.83
N LYS A 53 -14.35 -0.09 -1.64
CA LYS A 53 -15.41 0.19 -0.66
C LYS A 53 -16.22 1.43 -1.01
N TYR A 54 -15.76 2.25 -1.94
CA TYR A 54 -16.43 3.48 -2.32
C TYR A 54 -17.31 3.24 -3.56
N PRO A 55 -18.58 3.68 -3.51
CA PRO A 55 -19.52 3.46 -4.63
C PRO A 55 -19.33 4.54 -5.70
N VAL A 56 -18.24 4.49 -6.43
CA VAL A 56 -17.87 5.49 -7.44
C VAL A 56 -17.70 4.83 -8.80
N GLN A 57 -17.68 5.65 -9.85
CA GLN A 57 -17.43 5.18 -11.20
C GLN A 57 -15.98 4.69 -11.34
N GLU A 58 -15.74 3.84 -12.33
CA GLU A 58 -14.43 3.22 -12.54
C GLU A 58 -13.31 4.25 -12.70
N THR A 59 -13.55 5.34 -13.41
CA THR A 59 -12.55 6.38 -13.59
C THR A 59 -12.15 7.03 -12.25
N VAL A 60 -13.12 7.28 -11.39
CA VAL A 60 -12.88 7.82 -10.07
C VAL A 60 -12.18 6.77 -9.19
N LEU A 61 -12.55 5.51 -9.36
CA LEU A 61 -11.93 4.41 -8.63
C LEU A 61 -10.43 4.31 -8.93
N LEU A 62 -10.05 4.47 -10.19
CA LEU A 62 -8.63 4.49 -10.57
C LEU A 62 -7.88 5.66 -9.91
N ASP A 63 -8.52 6.82 -9.83
CA ASP A 63 -7.95 7.98 -9.15
C ASP A 63 -7.78 7.71 -7.64
N LEU A 64 -8.76 7.03 -7.03
CA LEU A 64 -8.67 6.64 -5.63
C LEU A 64 -7.50 5.69 -5.39
N ILE A 65 -7.29 4.75 -6.30
CA ILE A 65 -6.16 3.82 -6.20
C ILE A 65 -4.84 4.58 -6.26
N GLN A 66 -4.73 5.56 -7.15
CA GLN A 66 -3.52 6.38 -7.24
C GLN A 66 -3.27 7.17 -5.96
N GLU A 67 -4.32 7.81 -5.42
CA GLU A 67 -4.22 8.55 -4.17
C GLU A 67 -3.87 7.64 -3.00
N GLY A 68 -4.52 6.49 -2.93
CA GLY A 68 -4.23 5.52 -1.88
C GLY A 68 -2.80 4.98 -1.95
N THR A 69 -2.28 4.81 -3.17
CA THR A 69 -0.89 4.36 -3.35
C THR A 69 0.10 5.40 -2.84
N VAL A 70 -0.19 6.70 -3.05
CA VAL A 70 0.63 7.76 -2.47
C VAL A 70 0.58 7.67 -0.94
N GLY A 71 -0.59 7.43 -0.37
CA GLY A 71 -0.74 7.24 1.07
C GLY A 71 0.07 6.04 1.58
N LEU A 72 0.07 4.95 0.83
CA LEU A 72 0.87 3.77 1.14
C LEU A 72 2.37 4.09 1.14
N MET A 73 2.84 4.81 0.14
CA MET A 73 4.24 5.23 0.04
C MET A 73 4.65 6.12 1.22
N GLU A 74 3.80 7.07 1.57
CA GLU A 74 4.04 7.94 2.72
C GLU A 74 4.08 7.14 4.01
N ALA A 75 3.18 6.18 4.16
CA ALA A 75 3.16 5.31 5.34
C ALA A 75 4.45 4.51 5.44
N ALA A 76 4.91 3.93 4.34
CA ALA A 76 6.16 3.15 4.33
C ALA A 76 7.34 4.01 4.74
N GLU A 77 7.38 5.25 4.25
CA GLU A 77 8.48 6.18 4.57
C GLU A 77 8.51 6.54 6.06
N LYS A 78 7.34 6.71 6.66
CA LYS A 78 7.23 7.16 8.07
C LYS A 78 7.12 6.02 9.08
N PHE A 79 6.97 4.79 8.60
CA PHE A 79 6.79 3.64 9.48
C PHE A 79 8.02 3.39 10.35
N ASP A 80 7.80 3.19 11.64
CA ASP A 80 8.86 2.83 12.59
C ASP A 80 8.77 1.34 12.88
N ILE A 81 9.75 0.59 12.37
CA ILE A 81 9.77 -0.87 12.49
C ILE A 81 9.95 -1.36 13.94
N GLU A 82 10.38 -0.48 14.84
CA GLU A 82 10.63 -0.84 16.23
C GLU A 82 9.43 -0.70 17.15
N GLN A 83 8.32 -0.14 16.64
CA GLN A 83 7.13 0.09 17.48
C GLN A 83 6.24 -1.14 17.68
N GLY A 84 6.54 -2.23 16.99
CA GLY A 84 5.78 -3.48 17.20
C GLY A 84 4.36 -3.46 16.67
N VAL A 85 4.00 -2.49 15.83
CA VAL A 85 2.69 -2.39 15.20
C VAL A 85 2.77 -2.96 13.79
N ALA A 86 1.76 -3.71 13.38
CA ALA A 86 1.71 -4.22 12.00
C ALA A 86 1.60 -3.05 11.02
N PHE A 87 2.39 -3.11 9.95
CA PHE A 87 2.40 -2.04 8.96
C PHE A 87 1.02 -1.79 8.35
N SER A 88 0.27 -2.85 8.06
CA SER A 88 -1.07 -2.71 7.46
C SER A 88 -2.02 -1.87 8.33
N LEU A 89 -1.95 -2.03 9.63
CA LEU A 89 -2.78 -1.25 10.56
C LEU A 89 -2.37 0.22 10.57
N TYR A 90 -1.10 0.49 10.45
CA TYR A 90 -0.58 1.85 10.37
C TYR A 90 -0.92 2.50 9.03
N ALA A 91 -0.70 1.77 7.94
CA ALA A 91 -0.86 2.29 6.58
C ALA A 91 -2.31 2.59 6.22
N ILE A 92 -3.26 1.78 6.71
CA ILE A 92 -4.65 1.91 6.30
C ILE A 92 -5.23 3.30 6.60
N HIS A 93 -4.82 3.91 7.70
CA HIS A 93 -5.30 5.24 8.07
C HIS A 93 -4.83 6.30 7.07
N ARG A 94 -3.60 6.19 6.61
CA ARG A 94 -3.06 7.16 5.66
C ARG A 94 -3.65 6.94 4.26
N ILE A 95 -3.85 5.69 3.89
CA ILE A 95 -4.50 5.33 2.62
C ILE A 95 -5.91 5.92 2.59
N ARG A 96 -6.69 5.68 3.64
CA ARG A 96 -8.06 6.20 3.76
C ARG A 96 -8.09 7.72 3.75
N GLY A 97 -7.18 8.34 4.48
CA GLY A 97 -7.10 9.80 4.55
C GLY A 97 -6.91 10.41 3.17
N ARG A 98 -6.02 9.84 2.37
CA ARG A 98 -5.79 10.30 1.00
C ARG A 98 -7.03 10.15 0.13
N MET A 99 -7.71 9.00 0.23
CA MET A 99 -8.91 8.74 -0.56
C MET A 99 -10.05 9.69 -0.19
N LEU A 100 -10.29 9.87 1.11
CA LEU A 100 -11.34 10.76 1.60
C LEU A 100 -11.05 12.21 1.22
N ASP A 101 -9.82 12.66 1.32
CA ASP A 101 -9.44 14.01 0.92
C ASP A 101 -9.71 14.24 -0.57
N PHE A 102 -9.38 13.26 -1.39
CA PHE A 102 -9.66 13.33 -2.83
C PHE A 102 -11.15 13.46 -3.10
N LEU A 103 -11.98 12.66 -2.41
CA LEU A 103 -13.43 12.66 -2.62
C LEU A 103 -14.11 13.94 -2.14
N ARG A 104 -13.48 14.68 -1.23
CA ARG A 104 -14.03 15.95 -0.72
C ARG A 104 -13.75 17.15 -1.61
N LYS A 105 -12.91 17.02 -2.59
CA LYS A 105 -12.55 18.14 -3.48
C LYS A 105 -13.62 18.44 -4.50
#